data_c3c461a7359f72e897b15ca05c9bc569
#
_entry.id   c3c461a7359f72e897b15ca05c9bc569
#
_cell.length_a   1.000
_cell.length_b   1.000
_cell.length_c   1.000
_cell.angle_alpha   90.00
_cell.angle_beta   90.00
_cell.angle_gamma   90.00
#
_symmetry.space_group_name_H-M   'P 1'
#
loop_
_entity.id
_entity.type
_entity.pdbx_description
1 polymer ?
#
loop_
_entity_poly.entity_id
_entity_poly.type
_entity_poly.pdbx_seq_one_letter_code
_entity_poly.pdbx_strand_id
1 'polypeptide(L)'
;MAVAIKKSCGWHLESSQVDTVPVAVPQDSGRWLEAVLARDETGGGEDERLRVISAYFHSGEVGTEKQEHKMAHLAWIEERLKQLCSASSSDNNGSLVLVAGDFNVVHTELDIKNWKPNHNKRSGVLDEEIAFLNRWREQGWVDVVRALAGQVQGPYSWWSWRGKAFDNDAGWRIDYQLANQKLAALARSQTIDRADAYDQRFSDHAPVVVAYSL
;
A
#
# COMPACT_ATOMS: atom_id res chain seq x y z
N MET A 1 11.08 6.46 3.39
CA MET A 1 9.95 6.63 2.45
C MET A 1 10.08 7.95 1.72
N ALA A 2 9.45 8.09 0.54
CA ALA A 2 9.46 9.34 -0.23
C ALA A 2 8.15 9.49 -1.01
N VAL A 3 7.74 10.73 -1.24
CA VAL A 3 6.69 11.12 -2.19
C VAL A 3 7.31 12.10 -3.16
N ALA A 4 7.17 11.84 -4.46
CA ALA A 4 7.65 12.72 -5.51
C ALA A 4 6.47 13.21 -6.36
N ILE A 5 6.46 14.50 -6.69
CA ILE A 5 5.41 15.15 -7.46
C ILE A 5 6.02 15.74 -8.72
N LYS A 6 5.42 15.48 -9.88
CA LYS A 6 5.85 16.09 -11.13
C LYS A 6 5.49 17.60 -11.10
N LYS A 7 6.48 18.47 -11.32
CA LYS A 7 6.30 19.93 -11.25
C LYS A 7 5.16 20.48 -12.15
N SER A 8 4.85 19.79 -13.24
CA SER A 8 3.84 20.23 -14.22
C SER A 8 2.47 19.57 -14.02
N CYS A 9 2.19 18.92 -12.89
CA CYS A 9 0.93 18.20 -12.69
C CYS A 9 -0.21 19.04 -12.07
N GLY A 10 0.05 20.31 -11.71
CA GLY A 10 -0.92 21.19 -11.05
C GLY A 10 -1.09 20.96 -9.55
N TRP A 11 -0.52 19.89 -9.00
CA TRP A 11 -0.52 19.62 -7.57
C TRP A 11 0.73 20.22 -6.90
N HIS A 12 0.59 20.75 -5.69
CA HIS A 12 1.70 21.22 -4.86
C HIS A 12 1.61 20.62 -3.44
N LEU A 13 2.74 20.58 -2.75
CA LEU A 13 2.82 20.09 -1.37
C LEU A 13 2.29 21.18 -0.41
N GLU A 14 1.20 20.88 0.30
CA GLU A 14 0.65 21.74 1.36
C GLU A 14 1.32 21.44 2.70
N SER A 15 1.47 20.17 3.07
CA SER A 15 2.12 19.75 4.32
C SER A 15 2.66 18.33 4.24
N SER A 16 3.59 17.99 5.14
CA SER A 16 4.06 16.61 5.29
C SER A 16 4.41 16.30 6.75
N GLN A 17 4.24 15.05 7.13
CA GLN A 17 4.58 14.52 8.45
C GLN A 17 5.19 13.12 8.32
N VAL A 18 6.20 12.84 9.15
CA VAL A 18 6.85 11.53 9.25
C VAL A 18 6.46 10.90 10.59
N ASP A 19 6.33 9.58 10.59
CA ASP A 19 6.09 8.77 11.80
C ASP A 19 4.83 9.18 12.59
N THR A 20 3.74 9.52 11.89
CA THR A 20 2.41 9.67 12.53
C THR A 20 1.88 8.32 13.03
N VAL A 21 2.47 7.23 12.59
CA VAL A 21 2.36 5.88 13.15
C VAL A 21 3.61 5.63 14.00
N PRO A 22 3.48 5.19 15.26
CA PRO A 22 4.62 4.87 16.11
C PRO A 22 5.56 3.83 15.51
N VAL A 23 6.83 3.88 15.89
CA VAL A 23 7.84 2.89 15.51
C VAL A 23 8.29 2.10 16.74
N ALA A 24 8.53 0.81 16.58
CA ALA A 24 8.93 -0.06 17.69
C ALA A 24 10.33 0.28 18.23
N VAL A 25 11.22 0.72 17.33
CA VAL A 25 12.59 1.15 17.65
C VAL A 25 12.96 2.39 16.84
N PRO A 26 13.82 3.28 17.34
CA PRO A 26 14.18 4.54 16.64
C PRO A 26 14.76 4.32 15.23
N GLN A 27 15.45 3.20 14.98
CA GLN A 27 16.00 2.83 13.69
C GLN A 27 14.95 2.59 12.61
N ASP A 28 13.70 2.41 13.00
CA ASP A 28 12.56 2.18 12.10
C ASP A 28 11.86 3.48 11.68
N SER A 29 12.35 4.63 12.12
CA SER A 29 11.82 5.93 11.71
C SER A 29 11.80 6.08 10.18
N GLY A 30 10.79 6.76 9.66
CA GLY A 30 10.61 7.00 8.24
C GLY A 30 9.89 5.88 7.48
N ARG A 31 9.29 4.90 8.18
CA ARG A 31 8.46 3.86 7.55
C ARG A 31 7.08 4.35 7.13
N TRP A 32 6.64 5.49 7.67
CA TRP A 32 5.35 6.09 7.38
C TRP A 32 5.53 7.60 7.15
N LEU A 33 5.35 8.03 5.91
CA LEU A 33 5.41 9.43 5.48
C LEU A 33 4.06 9.85 4.90
N GLU A 34 3.41 10.82 5.50
CA GLU A 34 2.19 11.45 4.99
C GLU A 34 2.52 12.76 4.29
N ALA A 35 1.97 12.97 3.11
CA ALA A 35 2.02 14.23 2.38
C ALA A 35 0.59 14.65 1.99
N VAL A 36 0.21 15.87 2.27
CA VAL A 36 -1.02 16.47 1.78
C VAL A 36 -0.67 17.32 0.57
N LEU A 37 -1.27 16.98 -0.54
CA LEU A 37 -1.16 17.69 -1.80
C LEU A 37 -2.43 18.50 -2.00
N ALA A 38 -2.28 19.73 -2.49
CA ALA A 38 -3.39 20.60 -2.87
C ALA A 38 -3.30 20.97 -4.35
N ARG A 39 -4.45 21.20 -4.94
CA ARG A 39 -4.59 21.73 -6.29
C ARG A 39 -5.64 22.81 -6.27
N ASP A 40 -5.26 24.03 -6.72
CA ASP A 40 -6.15 25.15 -6.79
C ASP A 40 -7.24 24.90 -7.84
N GLU A 41 -8.50 25.05 -7.49
CA GLU A 41 -9.56 25.01 -8.49
C GLU A 41 -9.58 26.30 -9.34
N THR A 42 -9.47 26.12 -10.66
CA THR A 42 -9.67 27.21 -11.60
C THR A 42 -11.17 27.47 -11.76
N GLY A 43 -11.74 28.41 -10.98
CA GLY A 43 -13.16 28.76 -11.11
C GLY A 43 -13.89 29.09 -9.82
N GLY A 44 -13.22 29.13 -8.65
CA GLY A 44 -13.79 29.57 -7.39
C GLY A 44 -14.50 28.48 -6.58
N GLY A 45 -14.21 27.21 -6.83
CA GLY A 45 -14.57 26.08 -5.99
C GLY A 45 -13.62 25.93 -4.79
N GLU A 46 -13.83 24.88 -3.98
CA GLU A 46 -12.90 24.54 -2.90
C GLU A 46 -11.68 23.78 -3.47
N ASP A 47 -10.47 24.09 -2.97
CA ASP A 47 -9.24 23.40 -3.33
C ASP A 47 -9.36 21.90 -3.11
N GLU A 48 -8.97 21.13 -4.12
CA GLU A 48 -8.95 19.68 -4.02
C GLU A 48 -7.72 19.22 -3.23
N ARG A 49 -7.93 18.31 -2.27
CA ARG A 49 -6.85 17.77 -1.43
C ARG A 49 -6.71 16.27 -1.61
N LEU A 50 -5.47 15.83 -1.79
CA LEU A 50 -5.08 14.43 -1.86
C LEU A 50 -4.01 14.14 -0.79
N ARG A 51 -4.35 13.32 0.19
CA ARG A 51 -3.37 12.79 1.14
C ARG A 51 -2.73 11.54 0.55
N VAL A 52 -1.44 11.60 0.30
CA VAL A 52 -0.63 10.46 -0.14
C VAL A 52 0.26 10.00 1.01
N ILE A 53 0.18 8.74 1.33
CA ILE A 53 0.97 8.11 2.37
C ILE A 53 1.89 7.09 1.72
N SER A 54 3.20 7.29 1.87
CA SER A 54 4.22 6.33 1.49
C SER A 54 4.58 5.49 2.71
N ALA A 55 4.32 4.17 2.65
CA ALA A 55 4.45 3.27 3.78
C ALA A 55 5.35 2.08 3.46
N TYR A 56 6.12 1.62 4.46
CA TYR A 56 6.90 0.39 4.40
C TYR A 56 6.70 -0.41 5.68
N PHE A 57 5.97 -1.51 5.58
CA PHE A 57 5.68 -2.35 6.73
C PHE A 57 6.84 -3.29 7.04
N HIS A 58 6.93 -3.71 8.30
CA HIS A 58 7.93 -4.71 8.68
C HIS A 58 7.74 -6.03 7.93
N SER A 59 8.81 -6.62 7.45
CA SER A 59 8.75 -7.95 6.82
C SER A 59 8.39 -9.05 7.82
N GLY A 60 8.83 -8.88 9.09
CA GLY A 60 8.64 -9.89 10.12
C GLY A 60 9.49 -11.15 9.91
N GLU A 61 9.48 -12.02 10.91
CA GLU A 61 10.09 -13.35 10.87
C GLU A 61 9.44 -14.20 11.96
N VAL A 62 8.73 -15.26 11.58
CA VAL A 62 7.95 -16.11 12.50
C VAL A 62 8.81 -16.61 13.67
N GLY A 63 8.29 -16.46 14.89
CA GLY A 63 8.96 -16.92 16.11
C GLY A 63 10.11 -16.01 16.58
N THR A 64 10.22 -14.78 16.07
CA THR A 64 11.23 -13.82 16.51
C THR A 64 10.59 -12.49 16.91
N GLU A 65 11.35 -11.66 17.63
CA GLU A 65 10.97 -10.29 18.01
C GLU A 65 10.59 -9.42 16.80
N LYS A 66 11.15 -9.68 15.61
CA LYS A 66 10.76 -8.98 14.37
C LYS A 66 9.29 -9.20 14.01
N GLN A 67 8.73 -10.39 14.32
CA GLN A 67 7.31 -10.64 14.12
C GLN A 67 6.46 -9.87 15.12
N GLU A 68 6.89 -9.76 16.36
CA GLU A 68 6.20 -8.97 17.39
C GLU A 68 6.18 -7.49 17.00
N HIS A 69 7.30 -6.94 16.53
CA HIS A 69 7.38 -5.56 16.01
C HIS A 69 6.44 -5.34 14.83
N LYS A 70 6.35 -6.31 13.92
CA LYS A 70 5.42 -6.24 12.80
C LYS A 70 3.97 -6.19 13.26
N MET A 71 3.58 -7.06 14.18
CA MET A 71 2.20 -7.11 14.69
C MET A 71 1.82 -5.83 15.44
N ALA A 72 2.73 -5.28 16.25
CA ALA A 72 2.54 -3.99 16.90
C ALA A 72 2.38 -2.85 15.87
N HIS A 73 3.22 -2.83 14.83
CA HIS A 73 3.14 -1.84 13.76
C HIS A 73 1.82 -1.91 12.99
N LEU A 74 1.34 -3.12 12.66
CA LEU A 74 0.03 -3.32 12.01
C LEU A 74 -1.12 -2.79 12.88
N ALA A 75 -1.06 -2.98 14.21
CA ALA A 75 -2.07 -2.45 15.12
C ALA A 75 -2.07 -0.91 15.17
N TRP A 76 -0.90 -0.27 15.18
CA TRP A 76 -0.79 1.19 15.13
C TRP A 76 -1.27 1.76 13.79
N ILE A 77 -0.96 1.08 12.68
CA ILE A 77 -1.47 1.44 11.34
C ILE A 77 -3.00 1.35 11.33
N GLU A 78 -3.59 0.28 11.87
CA GLU A 78 -5.04 0.14 11.97
C GLU A 78 -5.69 1.33 12.67
N GLU A 79 -5.12 1.78 13.78
CA GLU A 79 -5.62 2.94 14.50
C GLU A 79 -5.49 4.24 13.68
N ARG A 80 -4.36 4.40 12.96
CA ARG A 80 -4.20 5.56 12.07
C ARG A 80 -5.20 5.54 10.91
N LEU A 81 -5.46 4.39 10.31
CA LEU A 81 -6.45 4.23 9.25
C LEU A 81 -7.86 4.57 9.73
N LYS A 82 -8.25 4.22 10.96
CA LYS A 82 -9.54 4.62 11.56
C LYS A 82 -9.64 6.14 11.69
N GLN A 83 -8.59 6.81 12.17
CA GLN A 83 -8.54 8.27 12.29
C GLN A 83 -8.71 8.95 10.92
N LEU A 84 -8.05 8.43 9.88
CA LEU A 84 -8.14 8.96 8.52
C LEU A 84 -9.54 8.79 7.93
N CYS A 85 -10.22 7.66 8.19
CA CYS A 85 -11.62 7.47 7.79
C CYS A 85 -12.56 8.44 8.49
N SER A 86 -12.38 8.65 9.79
CA SER A 86 -13.23 9.54 10.58
C SER A 86 -13.08 11.01 10.16
N ALA A 87 -11.86 11.45 9.90
CA ALA A 87 -11.57 12.78 9.39
C ALA A 87 -12.19 13.03 8.01
N SER A 88 -12.11 12.05 7.13
CA SER A 88 -12.72 12.13 5.79
C SER A 88 -14.26 12.18 5.81
N SER A 89 -14.89 11.72 6.88
CA SER A 89 -16.35 11.72 7.03
C SER A 89 -16.89 13.01 7.64
N SER A 90 -16.06 13.78 8.37
CA SER A 90 -16.45 15.02 9.02
C SER A 90 -16.35 16.26 8.11
N ASP A 91 -15.53 16.20 7.08
CA ASP A 91 -15.42 17.26 6.08
C ASP A 91 -16.47 17.05 4.99
N ASN A 92 -17.37 18.01 4.77
CA ASN A 92 -18.41 17.98 3.73
C ASN A 92 -17.87 17.70 2.32
N ASN A 93 -16.56 17.79 2.11
CA ASN A 93 -15.86 17.53 0.84
C ASN A 93 -14.78 16.44 0.95
N GLY A 94 -14.88 15.56 1.94
CA GLY A 94 -14.02 14.41 2.28
C GLY A 94 -12.73 14.28 1.45
N SER A 95 -11.57 14.45 2.09
CA SER A 95 -10.26 14.37 1.43
C SER A 95 -10.05 13.03 0.73
N LEU A 96 -9.42 13.03 -0.44
CA LEU A 96 -8.92 11.83 -1.11
C LEU A 96 -7.73 11.28 -0.30
N VAL A 97 -7.71 9.98 -0.03
CA VAL A 97 -6.64 9.34 0.76
C VAL A 97 -6.11 8.09 0.08
N LEU A 98 -4.80 8.04 -0.10
CA LEU A 98 -4.04 6.93 -0.66
C LEU A 98 -2.95 6.50 0.31
N VAL A 99 -2.90 5.21 0.68
CA VAL A 99 -1.76 4.58 1.33
C VAL A 99 -1.11 3.64 0.32
N ALA A 100 0.14 3.92 -0.04
CA ALA A 100 0.88 3.15 -1.05
C ALA A 100 2.23 2.68 -0.50
N GLY A 101 2.62 1.46 -0.86
CA GLY A 101 3.92 0.90 -0.50
C GLY A 101 3.90 -0.61 -0.30
N ASP A 102 5.02 -1.11 0.22
CA ASP A 102 5.21 -2.51 0.57
C ASP A 102 4.61 -2.80 1.94
N PHE A 103 3.51 -3.56 1.95
CA PHE A 103 2.82 -3.97 3.18
C PHE A 103 3.39 -5.26 3.76
N ASN A 104 4.23 -5.97 3.02
CA ASN A 104 4.81 -7.25 3.43
C ASN A 104 3.77 -8.29 3.90
N VAL A 105 2.52 -8.18 3.44
CA VAL A 105 1.41 -9.10 3.75
C VAL A 105 0.68 -9.46 2.47
N VAL A 106 0.49 -10.74 2.24
CA VAL A 106 -0.38 -11.30 1.20
C VAL A 106 -1.80 -11.35 1.74
N HIS A 107 -2.79 -10.87 0.99
CA HIS A 107 -4.17 -10.82 1.49
C HIS A 107 -4.91 -12.14 1.29
N THR A 108 -4.82 -12.72 0.09
CA THR A 108 -5.55 -13.93 -0.29
C THR A 108 -4.64 -14.92 -1.04
N GLU A 109 -5.13 -16.14 -1.26
CA GLU A 109 -4.40 -17.12 -2.07
C GLU A 109 -4.18 -16.68 -3.52
N LEU A 110 -4.96 -15.74 -4.03
CA LEU A 110 -4.75 -15.15 -5.36
C LEU A 110 -3.51 -14.25 -5.41
N ASP A 111 -3.04 -13.77 -4.27
CA ASP A 111 -1.96 -12.81 -4.14
C ASP A 111 -0.58 -13.46 -3.99
N ILE A 112 -0.51 -14.78 -4.05
CA ILE A 112 0.74 -15.55 -3.96
C ILE A 112 0.68 -16.82 -4.80
N LYS A 113 1.73 -17.11 -5.55
CA LYS A 113 1.79 -18.33 -6.38
C LYS A 113 1.78 -19.62 -5.55
N ASN A 114 2.52 -19.65 -4.47
CA ASN A 114 2.74 -20.82 -3.63
C ASN A 114 2.06 -20.68 -2.26
N TRP A 115 0.73 -20.55 -2.23
CA TRP A 115 -0.05 -20.39 -1.02
C TRP A 115 0.18 -21.51 0.02
N LYS A 116 -0.15 -22.75 -0.33
CA LYS A 116 -0.13 -23.91 0.60
C LYS A 116 1.17 -24.12 1.38
N PRO A 117 2.38 -24.03 0.77
CA PRO A 117 3.61 -24.18 1.52
C PRO A 117 3.98 -23.00 2.40
N ASN A 118 3.38 -21.80 2.21
CA ASN A 118 3.70 -20.57 2.93
C ASN A 118 2.66 -20.19 3.98
N HIS A 119 1.37 -20.48 3.74
CA HIS A 119 0.25 -20.09 4.62
C HIS A 119 0.44 -20.63 6.04
N ASN A 120 0.37 -19.74 7.02
CA ASN A 120 0.62 -19.97 8.46
C ASN A 120 2.01 -20.56 8.80
N LYS A 121 2.98 -20.39 7.89
CA LYS A 121 4.37 -20.84 8.10
C LYS A 121 5.38 -19.72 7.90
N ARG A 122 5.03 -18.69 7.14
CA ARG A 122 5.90 -17.56 6.85
C ARG A 122 5.24 -16.23 7.21
N SER A 123 6.03 -15.32 7.74
CA SER A 123 5.61 -13.92 7.87
C SER A 123 5.17 -13.39 6.50
N GLY A 124 4.13 -12.58 6.51
CA GLY A 124 3.47 -12.10 5.30
C GLY A 124 2.34 -13.00 4.80
N VAL A 125 2.16 -14.20 5.37
CA VAL A 125 1.11 -15.16 4.98
C VAL A 125 0.47 -15.80 6.23
N LEU A 126 0.46 -15.11 7.35
CA LEU A 126 -0.17 -15.57 8.59
C LEU A 126 -1.60 -15.05 8.68
N ASP A 127 -2.53 -15.89 9.16
CA ASP A 127 -3.93 -15.49 9.33
C ASP A 127 -4.08 -14.26 10.22
N GLU A 128 -3.23 -14.10 11.23
CA GLU A 128 -3.23 -12.94 12.11
C GLU A 128 -2.82 -11.64 11.40
N GLU A 129 -1.90 -11.70 10.42
CA GLU A 129 -1.53 -10.55 9.57
C GLU A 129 -2.64 -10.23 8.57
N ILE A 130 -3.19 -11.27 7.92
CA ILE A 130 -4.28 -11.17 6.93
C ILE A 130 -5.53 -10.56 7.58
N ALA A 131 -5.79 -10.88 8.84
CA ALA A 131 -6.93 -10.34 9.57
C ALA A 131 -6.92 -8.80 9.67
N PHE A 132 -5.74 -8.15 9.66
CA PHE A 132 -5.67 -6.68 9.58
C PHE A 132 -6.20 -6.16 8.24
N LEU A 133 -5.78 -6.74 7.13
CA LEU A 133 -6.27 -6.33 5.79
C LEU A 133 -7.78 -6.55 5.64
N ASN A 134 -8.32 -7.64 6.20
CA ASN A 134 -9.75 -7.89 6.24
C ASN A 134 -10.50 -6.78 7.00
N ARG A 135 -10.05 -6.44 8.22
CA ARG A 135 -10.68 -5.38 9.03
C ARG A 135 -10.59 -4.00 8.36
N TRP A 136 -9.46 -3.66 7.72
CA TRP A 136 -9.33 -2.39 7.00
C TRP A 136 -10.32 -2.31 5.84
N ARG A 137 -10.51 -3.40 5.11
CA ARG A 137 -11.53 -3.48 4.06
C ARG A 137 -12.94 -3.33 4.61
N GLU A 138 -13.26 -3.95 5.76
CA GLU A 138 -14.55 -3.79 6.45
C GLU A 138 -14.77 -2.34 6.92
N GLN A 139 -13.71 -1.62 7.23
CA GLN A 139 -13.72 -0.19 7.56
C GLN A 139 -13.88 0.73 6.34
N GLY A 140 -13.97 0.18 5.13
CA GLY A 140 -14.19 0.93 3.89
C GLY A 140 -12.93 1.26 3.09
N TRP A 141 -11.77 0.75 3.48
CA TRP A 141 -10.57 0.84 2.65
C TRP A 141 -10.65 -0.11 1.45
N VAL A 142 -10.20 0.36 0.29
CA VAL A 142 -10.22 -0.39 -0.97
C VAL A 142 -8.81 -0.69 -1.43
N ASP A 143 -8.49 -1.96 -1.62
CA ASP A 143 -7.31 -2.39 -2.37
C ASP A 143 -7.58 -2.17 -3.86
N VAL A 144 -7.08 -1.04 -4.38
CA VAL A 144 -7.40 -0.57 -5.73
C VAL A 144 -6.88 -1.51 -6.81
N VAL A 145 -5.68 -2.07 -6.60
CA VAL A 145 -5.09 -3.01 -7.57
C VAL A 145 -5.94 -4.27 -7.68
N ARG A 146 -6.37 -4.84 -6.55
CA ARG A 146 -7.24 -6.02 -6.53
C ARG A 146 -8.63 -5.71 -7.09
N ALA A 147 -9.19 -4.55 -6.77
CA ALA A 147 -10.50 -4.13 -7.29
C ALA A 147 -10.51 -4.04 -8.83
N LEU A 148 -9.44 -3.50 -9.42
CA LEU A 148 -9.30 -3.36 -10.87
C LEU A 148 -8.89 -4.68 -11.56
N ALA A 149 -8.05 -5.51 -10.93
CA ALA A 149 -7.62 -6.78 -11.48
C ALA A 149 -8.72 -7.86 -11.44
N GLY A 150 -9.67 -7.76 -10.49
CA GLY A 150 -10.70 -8.77 -10.29
C GLY A 150 -10.18 -10.06 -9.65
N GLN A 151 -10.90 -11.16 -9.84
CA GLN A 151 -10.62 -12.47 -9.23
C GLN A 151 -9.64 -13.29 -10.09
N VAL A 152 -8.43 -12.76 -10.27
CA VAL A 152 -7.36 -13.42 -11.02
C VAL A 152 -6.15 -13.71 -10.14
N GLN A 153 -5.38 -14.72 -10.50
CA GLN A 153 -4.10 -15.02 -9.84
C GLN A 153 -3.11 -13.86 -10.09
N GLY A 154 -2.49 -13.30 -9.04
CA GLY A 154 -1.72 -12.07 -9.14
C GLY A 154 -2.62 -10.83 -9.24
N PRO A 155 -2.21 -9.76 -9.92
CA PRO A 155 -0.87 -9.56 -10.47
C PRO A 155 0.18 -9.39 -9.35
N TYR A 156 1.31 -10.08 -9.47
CA TYR A 156 2.36 -10.02 -8.45
C TYR A 156 3.21 -8.77 -8.61
N SER A 157 3.74 -8.30 -7.48
CA SER A 157 4.63 -7.12 -7.43
C SER A 157 6.04 -7.45 -6.92
N TRP A 158 6.25 -8.64 -6.36
CA TRP A 158 7.53 -9.09 -5.81
C TRP A 158 7.87 -10.51 -6.24
N TRP A 159 9.15 -10.77 -6.57
CA TRP A 159 9.71 -12.09 -6.87
C TRP A 159 11.10 -12.25 -6.27
N SER A 160 11.28 -13.26 -5.44
CA SER A 160 12.59 -13.59 -4.86
C SER A 160 13.70 -13.64 -5.93
N TRP A 161 14.91 -13.19 -5.54
CA TRP A 161 16.11 -13.40 -6.34
C TRP A 161 16.52 -14.87 -6.46
N ARG A 162 15.96 -15.79 -5.66
CA ARG A 162 16.32 -17.20 -5.56
C ARG A 162 15.35 -18.07 -6.34
N GLY A 163 15.84 -19.26 -6.73
CA GLY A 163 14.99 -20.36 -7.21
C GLY A 163 14.28 -20.11 -8.53
N LYS A 164 14.78 -19.24 -9.39
CA LYS A 164 14.13 -18.82 -10.65
C LYS A 164 12.69 -18.33 -10.45
N ALA A 165 12.43 -17.68 -9.30
CA ALA A 165 11.08 -17.24 -8.94
C ALA A 165 10.49 -16.28 -9.99
N PHE A 166 11.32 -15.40 -10.55
CA PHE A 166 10.91 -14.47 -11.60
C PHE A 166 10.52 -15.18 -12.88
N ASP A 167 11.37 -16.08 -13.38
CA ASP A 167 11.14 -16.81 -14.63
C ASP A 167 9.92 -17.72 -14.56
N ASN A 168 9.68 -18.33 -13.38
CA ASN A 168 8.54 -19.22 -13.11
C ASN A 168 7.28 -18.46 -12.68
N ASP A 169 7.32 -17.13 -12.65
CA ASP A 169 6.26 -16.26 -12.12
C ASP A 169 5.78 -16.69 -10.71
N ALA A 170 6.71 -17.11 -9.86
CA ALA A 170 6.45 -17.48 -8.47
C ALA A 170 6.52 -16.24 -7.57
N GLY A 171 5.61 -15.31 -7.82
CA GLY A 171 5.56 -14.01 -7.18
C GLY A 171 4.58 -13.91 -6.02
N TRP A 172 4.68 -12.77 -5.32
CA TRP A 172 3.78 -12.30 -4.26
C TRP A 172 3.30 -10.90 -4.63
N ARG A 173 2.05 -10.59 -4.30
CA ARG A 173 1.51 -9.23 -4.36
C ARG A 173 1.50 -8.68 -2.94
N ILE A 174 2.50 -7.88 -2.61
CA ILE A 174 2.72 -7.29 -1.29
C ILE A 174 2.84 -5.77 -1.32
N ASP A 175 2.90 -5.18 -2.52
CA ASP A 175 2.84 -3.73 -2.74
C ASP A 175 1.40 -3.33 -3.05
N TYR A 176 0.87 -2.40 -2.27
CA TYR A 176 -0.54 -2.01 -2.32
C TYR A 176 -0.72 -0.54 -2.69
N GLN A 177 -1.87 -0.25 -3.27
CA GLN A 177 -2.50 1.06 -3.25
C GLN A 177 -3.84 0.91 -2.55
N LEU A 178 -3.86 1.24 -1.25
CA LEU A 178 -5.04 1.21 -0.39
C LEU A 178 -5.65 2.61 -0.36
N ALA A 179 -6.85 2.76 -0.90
CA ALA A 179 -7.53 4.04 -1.02
C ALA A 179 -8.82 4.09 -0.20
N ASN A 180 -9.24 5.29 0.22
CA ASN A 180 -10.60 5.47 0.70
C ASN A 180 -11.59 5.33 -0.46
N GLN A 181 -12.87 5.10 -0.17
CA GLN A 181 -13.89 4.83 -1.19
C GLN A 181 -13.98 5.94 -2.25
N LYS A 182 -13.84 7.21 -1.82
CA LYS A 182 -13.90 8.37 -2.73
C LYS A 182 -12.80 8.32 -3.79
N LEU A 183 -11.55 8.10 -3.38
CA LEU A 183 -10.43 7.98 -4.31
C LEU A 183 -10.52 6.70 -5.14
N ALA A 184 -10.90 5.58 -4.53
CA ALA A 184 -11.03 4.30 -5.23
C ALA A 184 -12.05 4.35 -6.39
N ALA A 185 -13.14 5.11 -6.25
CA ALA A 185 -14.13 5.32 -7.31
C ALA A 185 -13.56 6.06 -8.54
N LEU A 186 -12.47 6.80 -8.38
CA LEU A 186 -11.78 7.52 -9.45
C LEU A 186 -10.71 6.68 -10.16
N ALA A 187 -10.39 5.49 -9.67
CA ALA A 187 -9.41 4.60 -10.27
C ALA A 187 -9.91 4.06 -11.64
N ARG A 188 -9.02 4.01 -12.64
CA ARG A 188 -9.36 3.63 -14.03
C ARG A 188 -8.61 2.40 -14.53
N SER A 189 -7.34 2.29 -14.21
CA SER A 189 -6.51 1.16 -14.64
C SER A 189 -5.38 0.91 -13.67
N GLN A 190 -4.87 -0.31 -13.68
CA GLN A 190 -3.69 -0.71 -12.94
C GLN A 190 -2.72 -1.48 -13.84
N THR A 191 -1.43 -1.39 -13.56
CA THR A 191 -0.38 -2.18 -14.21
C THR A 191 0.73 -2.45 -13.19
N ILE A 192 1.26 -3.65 -13.22
CA ILE A 192 2.55 -3.96 -12.59
C ILE A 192 3.62 -3.83 -13.67
N ASP A 193 4.50 -2.86 -13.52
CA ASP A 193 5.56 -2.58 -14.50
C ASP A 193 6.73 -3.56 -14.28
N ARG A 194 6.46 -4.82 -14.61
CA ARG A 194 7.38 -5.93 -14.47
C ARG A 194 8.41 -5.90 -15.61
N ALA A 195 9.69 -6.06 -15.28
CA ALA A 195 10.74 -6.19 -16.28
C ALA A 195 10.49 -7.41 -17.20
N ASP A 196 10.87 -7.29 -18.47
CA ASP A 196 10.66 -8.37 -19.47
C ASP A 196 11.52 -9.59 -19.19
N ALA A 197 12.71 -9.41 -18.58
CA ALA A 197 13.64 -10.49 -18.28
C ALA A 197 14.29 -10.30 -16.89
N TYR A 198 14.78 -11.41 -16.32
CA TYR A 198 15.42 -11.44 -15.00
C TYR A 198 16.60 -10.47 -14.88
N ASP A 199 17.43 -10.38 -15.89
CA ASP A 199 18.64 -9.54 -15.94
C ASP A 199 18.35 -8.05 -16.18
N GLN A 200 17.12 -7.71 -16.53
CA GLN A 200 16.65 -6.31 -16.68
C GLN A 200 16.04 -5.76 -15.37
N ARG A 201 15.94 -6.58 -14.33
CA ARG A 201 15.40 -6.17 -13.04
C ARG A 201 16.36 -5.24 -12.31
N PHE A 202 15.89 -4.11 -11.85
CA PHE A 202 16.64 -3.23 -10.94
C PHE A 202 16.28 -3.49 -9.45
N SER A 203 15.21 -4.26 -9.18
CA SER A 203 14.72 -4.61 -7.85
C SER A 203 14.06 -6.00 -7.88
N ASP A 204 13.85 -6.62 -6.72
CA ASP A 204 12.97 -7.77 -6.53
C ASP A 204 11.49 -7.37 -6.50
N HIS A 205 11.17 -6.08 -6.40
CA HIS A 205 9.84 -5.51 -6.63
C HIS A 205 9.72 -4.92 -8.02
N ALA A 206 8.49 -4.86 -8.54
CA ALA A 206 8.12 -4.10 -9.72
C ALA A 206 7.22 -2.92 -9.33
N PRO A 207 7.32 -1.77 -10.03
CA PRO A 207 6.43 -0.64 -9.79
C PRO A 207 4.96 -1.01 -9.95
N VAL A 208 4.13 -0.55 -9.01
CA VAL A 208 2.67 -0.66 -9.07
C VAL A 208 2.11 0.67 -9.55
N VAL A 209 1.56 0.68 -10.76
CA VAL A 209 1.02 1.89 -11.41
C VAL A 209 -0.50 1.85 -11.41
N VAL A 210 -1.14 2.92 -10.94
CA VAL A 210 -2.59 3.10 -11.01
C VAL A 210 -2.90 4.47 -11.59
N ALA A 211 -3.81 4.52 -12.56
CA ALA A 211 -4.34 5.76 -13.09
C ALA A 211 -5.66 6.14 -12.39
N TYR A 212 -5.76 7.39 -11.98
CA TYR A 212 -6.96 7.99 -11.39
C TYR A 212 -7.44 9.16 -12.24
N SER A 213 -8.76 9.35 -12.34
CA SER A 213 -9.38 10.56 -12.92
C SER A 213 -9.69 11.54 -11.80
N LEU A 214 -8.72 12.39 -11.47
CA LEU A 214 -8.81 13.45 -10.48
C LEU A 214 -9.22 14.76 -11.17
#